data_4fc1399b5bc0c668bf41b6705afff513
#
_entry.id   4fc1399b5bc0c668bf41b6705afff513
#
_cell.length_a   1.000
_cell.length_b   1.000
_cell.length_c   1.000
_cell.angle_alpha   90.00
_cell.angle_beta   90.00
_cell.angle_gamma   90.00
#
_symmetry.space_group_name_H-M   'P 1'
#
loop_
_entity.id
_entity.type
_entity.pdbx_description
1 polymer ?
#
loop_
_entity_poly.entity_id
_entity_poly.type
_entity_poly.pdbx_seq_one_letter_code
_entity_poly.pdbx_strand_id
1 'polypeptide(L)'
;MGDDAERNERELRELRLEVDEQRRDISESDDRERRQDTLITRLRDEAAVHDHDAAALRNRLEAAEHELVDLRAIRDALTPPELPQRPGLDLAAAFLPAVAEQVSGDFYLGAEGPQDSTVLVVGDVVGHGLNAARRAAFARTAFAATAPFSDDPCRLLSWANTALIERAGITSEFVTAGCVTYLPDERLLRWAYAGHPRALWLDNGQELVAPTQGTALGIGPDLGLTESSQRSVAGAGVLLYSDGLTEARGADRRFGIGGVRAALGGLSWPSPAEAVAILRARVADFAYGALTDDLCLLAARSR
;
A
#
# COMPACT_ATOMS: atom_id res chain seq x y z
N MET A 1 0.14 95.52 -58.40
CA MET A 1 -0.40 95.36 -57.01
C MET A 1 -1.47 94.26 -56.90
N GLY A 2 -1.97 93.72 -58.02
CA GLY A 2 -2.95 92.57 -57.91
C GLY A 2 -2.29 91.21 -57.84
N ASP A 3 -1.14 91.00 -58.43
CA ASP A 3 -0.46 89.74 -58.64
C ASP A 3 0.22 89.24 -57.36
N ASP A 4 0.68 90.11 -56.49
CA ASP A 4 1.36 89.80 -55.22
C ASP A 4 0.30 89.35 -54.12
N ALA A 5 -0.88 89.92 -54.22
CA ALA A 5 -1.98 89.53 -53.27
C ALA A 5 -2.52 88.15 -53.58
N GLU A 6 -2.67 87.76 -54.83
CA GLU A 6 -3.09 86.39 -55.23
C GLU A 6 -2.04 85.34 -54.93
N ARG A 7 -0.75 85.70 -55.04
CA ARG A 7 0.35 84.84 -54.70
C ARG A 7 0.41 84.54 -53.15
N ASN A 8 0.27 85.61 -52.38
CA ASN A 8 0.20 85.48 -50.92
C ASN A 8 -1.02 84.68 -50.46
N GLU A 9 -2.18 84.81 -51.12
CA GLU A 9 -3.35 83.97 -50.79
C GLU A 9 -3.12 82.51 -51.14
N ARG A 10 -2.45 82.18 -52.21
CA ARG A 10 -2.08 80.78 -52.53
C ARG A 10 -1.13 80.19 -51.49
N GLU A 11 -0.05 80.90 -51.16
CA GLU A 11 0.91 80.46 -50.15
C GLU A 11 0.22 80.27 -48.78
N LEU A 12 -0.67 81.16 -48.41
CA LEU A 12 -1.46 81.03 -47.21
C LEU A 12 -2.46 79.78 -47.21
N ARG A 13 -2.99 79.47 -48.40
CA ARG A 13 -3.79 78.25 -48.56
C ARG A 13 -2.97 76.95 -48.44
N GLU A 14 -1.79 76.94 -49.09
CA GLU A 14 -0.88 75.81 -49.03
C GLU A 14 -0.41 75.58 -47.58
N LEU A 15 0.02 76.60 -46.87
CA LEU A 15 0.40 76.55 -45.47
C LEU A 15 -0.74 76.07 -44.54
N ARG A 16 -1.96 76.49 -44.83
CA ARG A 16 -3.14 76.00 -44.03
C ARG A 16 -3.38 74.52 -44.28
N LEU A 17 -3.29 74.05 -45.49
CA LEU A 17 -3.43 72.63 -45.82
C LEU A 17 -2.34 71.80 -45.15
N GLU A 18 -1.10 72.26 -45.18
CA GLU A 18 0.03 71.57 -44.54
C GLU A 18 -0.11 71.54 -43.01
N VAL A 19 -0.56 72.61 -42.41
CA VAL A 19 -0.88 72.61 -40.92
C VAL A 19 -2.03 71.75 -40.61
N ASP A 20 -3.08 71.67 -41.43
CA ASP A 20 -4.20 70.79 -41.20
C ASP A 20 -3.81 69.32 -41.40
N GLU A 21 -2.91 69.00 -42.33
CA GLU A 21 -2.36 67.64 -42.50
C GLU A 21 -1.48 67.24 -41.31
N GLN A 22 -0.57 68.12 -40.87
CA GLN A 22 0.24 67.86 -39.67
C GLN A 22 -0.61 67.67 -38.39
N ARG A 23 -1.70 68.44 -38.24
CA ARG A 23 -2.63 68.29 -37.13
C ARG A 23 -3.31 66.95 -37.17
N ARG A 24 -3.71 66.42 -38.32
CA ARG A 24 -4.26 65.07 -38.48
C ARG A 24 -3.26 64.01 -38.12
N ASP A 25 -2.03 64.12 -38.62
CA ASP A 25 -0.98 63.16 -38.32
C ASP A 25 -0.64 63.11 -36.84
N ILE A 26 -0.60 64.22 -36.14
CA ILE A 26 -0.41 64.30 -34.68
C ILE A 26 -1.60 63.65 -33.97
N SER A 27 -2.84 63.97 -34.37
CA SER A 27 -4.04 63.40 -33.76
C SER A 27 -4.10 61.89 -33.95
N GLU A 28 -3.74 61.37 -35.13
CA GLU A 28 -3.67 59.91 -35.38
C GLU A 28 -2.55 59.23 -34.59
N SER A 29 -1.43 59.92 -34.39
CA SER A 29 -0.31 59.44 -33.59
C SER A 29 -0.72 59.36 -32.11
N ASP A 30 -1.34 60.40 -31.57
CA ASP A 30 -1.85 60.44 -30.20
C ASP A 30 -2.91 59.34 -29.94
N ASP A 31 -3.80 59.10 -30.90
CA ASP A 31 -4.80 58.03 -30.80
C ASP A 31 -4.17 56.63 -30.84
N ARG A 32 -3.11 56.43 -31.61
CA ARG A 32 -2.33 55.17 -31.63
C ARG A 32 -1.65 54.96 -30.29
N GLU A 33 -1.01 55.98 -29.75
CA GLU A 33 -0.31 55.92 -28.47
C GLU A 33 -1.29 55.61 -27.33
N ARG A 34 -2.45 56.25 -27.26
CA ARG A 34 -3.52 55.97 -26.29
C ARG A 34 -4.03 54.52 -26.39
N ARG A 35 -4.19 53.99 -27.62
CA ARG A 35 -4.60 52.60 -27.84
C ARG A 35 -3.52 51.64 -27.37
N GLN A 36 -2.25 51.94 -27.61
CA GLN A 36 -1.12 51.14 -27.14
C GLN A 36 -1.05 51.13 -25.62
N ASP A 37 -1.20 52.26 -24.94
CA ASP A 37 -1.19 52.36 -23.48
C ASP A 37 -2.34 51.60 -22.85
N THR A 38 -3.52 51.66 -23.44
CA THR A 38 -4.69 50.92 -23.01
C THR A 38 -4.46 49.41 -23.13
N LEU A 39 -3.88 48.95 -24.22
CA LEU A 39 -3.54 47.56 -24.46
C LEU A 39 -2.48 47.05 -23.47
N ILE A 40 -1.42 47.86 -23.27
CA ILE A 40 -0.36 47.51 -22.31
C ILE A 40 -0.91 47.40 -20.90
N THR A 41 -1.77 48.30 -20.48
CA THR A 41 -2.41 48.26 -19.18
C THR A 41 -3.26 46.96 -19.00
N ARG A 42 -4.07 46.68 -20.01
CA ARG A 42 -4.87 45.45 -20.00
C ARG A 42 -4.02 44.16 -19.94
N LEU A 43 -2.94 44.09 -20.76
CA LEU A 43 -2.04 42.94 -20.74
C LEU A 43 -1.29 42.79 -19.39
N ARG A 44 -0.97 43.92 -18.75
CA ARG A 44 -0.37 43.87 -17.39
C ARG A 44 -1.33 43.37 -16.34
N ASP A 45 -2.60 43.79 -16.41
CA ASP A 45 -3.64 43.31 -15.48
C ASP A 45 -3.92 41.82 -15.70
N GLU A 46 -4.02 41.36 -16.96
CA GLU A 46 -4.17 39.94 -17.30
C GLU A 46 -2.95 39.14 -16.82
N ALA A 47 -1.74 39.60 -17.01
CA ALA A 47 -0.52 38.96 -16.52
C ALA A 47 -0.47 38.87 -15.00
N ALA A 48 -0.88 39.92 -14.29
CA ALA A 48 -0.94 39.89 -12.80
C ALA A 48 -1.95 38.89 -12.28
N VAL A 49 -3.12 38.70 -12.93
CA VAL A 49 -4.08 37.65 -12.59
C VAL A 49 -3.48 36.27 -12.82
N HIS A 50 -2.85 36.03 -13.96
CA HIS A 50 -2.20 34.75 -14.26
C HIS A 50 -1.06 34.41 -13.29
N ASP A 51 -0.25 35.41 -12.91
CA ASP A 51 0.82 35.23 -11.92
C ASP A 51 0.25 34.87 -10.54
N HIS A 52 -0.86 35.49 -10.15
CA HIS A 52 -1.56 35.17 -8.89
C HIS A 52 -2.10 33.74 -8.91
N ASP A 53 -2.77 33.34 -9.99
CA ASP A 53 -3.31 31.98 -10.15
C ASP A 53 -2.21 30.93 -10.18
N ALA A 54 -1.10 31.23 -10.87
CA ALA A 54 0.06 30.35 -10.91
C ALA A 54 0.72 30.18 -9.54
N ALA A 55 0.79 31.24 -8.73
CA ALA A 55 1.29 31.16 -7.35
C ALA A 55 0.36 30.33 -6.47
N ALA A 56 -0.97 30.53 -6.58
CA ALA A 56 -1.96 29.74 -5.84
C ALA A 56 -1.90 28.25 -6.20
N LEU A 57 -1.72 27.93 -7.48
CA LEU A 57 -1.54 26.55 -7.95
C LEU A 57 -0.24 25.91 -7.42
N ARG A 58 0.87 26.64 -7.41
CA ARG A 58 2.14 26.15 -6.84
C ARG A 58 1.98 25.83 -5.36
N ASN A 59 1.38 26.73 -4.57
CA ASN A 59 1.16 26.50 -3.15
C ASN A 59 0.28 25.26 -2.89
N ARG A 60 -0.76 25.05 -3.72
CA ARG A 60 -1.61 23.85 -3.62
C ARG A 60 -0.85 22.58 -4.00
N LEU A 61 0.01 22.63 -5.00
CA LEU A 61 0.86 21.51 -5.40
C LEU A 61 1.83 21.13 -4.28
N GLU A 62 2.55 22.11 -3.73
CA GLU A 62 3.47 21.91 -2.61
C GLU A 62 2.77 21.31 -1.38
N ALA A 63 1.57 21.80 -1.03
CA ALA A 63 0.78 21.24 0.06
C ALA A 63 0.38 19.79 -0.22
N ALA A 64 -0.05 19.47 -1.44
CA ALA A 64 -0.41 18.10 -1.84
C ALA A 64 0.81 17.16 -1.85
N GLU A 65 1.98 17.64 -2.26
CA GLU A 65 3.23 16.88 -2.22
C GLU A 65 3.64 16.53 -0.78
N HIS A 66 3.53 17.49 0.16
CA HIS A 66 3.79 17.23 1.58
C HIS A 66 2.80 16.20 2.16
N GLU A 67 1.52 16.34 1.85
CA GLU A 67 0.49 15.38 2.30
C GLU A 67 0.78 13.96 1.77
N LEU A 68 1.22 13.85 0.51
CA LEU A 68 1.60 12.56 -0.07
C LEU A 68 2.83 11.94 0.61
N VAL A 69 3.81 12.75 1.03
CA VAL A 69 4.98 12.27 1.79
C VAL A 69 4.55 11.72 3.14
N ASP A 70 3.69 12.45 3.86
CA ASP A 70 3.18 12.02 5.17
C ASP A 70 2.35 10.73 5.04
N LEU A 71 1.47 10.64 4.04
CA LEU A 71 0.68 9.43 3.79
C LEU A 71 1.56 8.22 3.45
N ARG A 72 2.63 8.41 2.67
CA ARG A 72 3.59 7.34 2.39
C ARG A 72 4.32 6.89 3.65
N ALA A 73 4.76 7.80 4.49
CA ALA A 73 5.41 7.47 5.75
C ALA A 73 4.49 6.66 6.68
N ILE A 74 3.21 7.05 6.76
CA ILE A 74 2.20 6.30 7.52
C ILE A 74 2.01 4.90 6.93
N ARG A 75 1.85 4.77 5.61
CA ARG A 75 1.72 3.48 4.93
C ARG A 75 2.93 2.59 5.21
N ASP A 76 4.14 3.11 5.07
CA ASP A 76 5.37 2.34 5.26
C ASP A 76 5.52 1.89 6.73
N ALA A 77 5.07 2.68 7.69
CA ALA A 77 5.02 2.29 9.11
C ALA A 77 3.99 1.18 9.40
N LEU A 78 2.90 1.12 8.65
CA LEU A 78 1.87 0.09 8.78
C LEU A 78 2.21 -1.20 8.02
N THR A 79 3.02 -1.12 6.98
CA THR A 79 3.46 -2.30 6.19
C THR A 79 4.34 -3.22 7.04
N PRO A 80 4.21 -4.55 6.93
CA PRO A 80 5.11 -5.47 7.61
C PRO A 80 6.57 -5.24 7.20
N PRO A 81 7.52 -5.25 8.16
CA PRO A 81 8.94 -5.07 7.86
C PRO A 81 9.51 -6.29 7.13
N GLU A 82 10.70 -6.13 6.55
CA GLU A 82 11.45 -7.25 5.99
C GLU A 82 11.68 -8.35 7.04
N LEU A 83 11.68 -9.60 6.56
CA LEU A 83 11.89 -10.75 7.43
C LEU A 83 13.34 -10.80 7.93
N PRO A 84 13.55 -11.04 9.22
CA PRO A 84 14.89 -11.22 9.75
C PRO A 84 15.50 -12.54 9.25
N GLN A 85 16.83 -12.60 9.18
CA GLN A 85 17.52 -13.88 9.00
C GLN A 85 17.37 -14.72 10.27
N ARG A 86 17.06 -16.01 10.12
CA ARG A 86 16.86 -16.92 11.25
C ARG A 86 17.79 -18.13 11.17
N PRO A 87 18.34 -18.59 12.30
CA PRO A 87 19.14 -19.80 12.33
C PRO A 87 18.35 -21.02 11.82
N GLY A 88 18.94 -21.78 10.91
CA GLY A 88 18.35 -23.04 10.42
C GLY A 88 17.10 -22.90 9.55
N LEU A 89 16.65 -21.66 9.24
CA LEU A 89 15.49 -21.40 8.39
C LEU A 89 15.81 -20.44 7.24
N ASP A 90 15.31 -20.77 6.06
CA ASP A 90 15.11 -19.82 4.96
C ASP A 90 13.69 -19.27 5.03
N LEU A 91 13.53 -17.96 4.91
CA LEU A 91 12.25 -17.27 4.99
C LEU A 91 12.00 -16.44 3.73
N ALA A 92 10.77 -16.36 3.29
CA ALA A 92 10.34 -15.41 2.27
C ALA A 92 8.89 -15.00 2.51
N ALA A 93 8.55 -13.76 2.19
CA ALA A 93 7.19 -13.27 2.24
C ALA A 93 6.82 -12.50 0.98
N ALA A 94 5.53 -12.46 0.68
CA ALA A 94 4.94 -11.49 -0.24
C ALA A 94 3.75 -10.82 0.45
N PHE A 95 3.63 -9.52 0.22
CA PHE A 95 2.57 -8.71 0.76
C PHE A 95 2.09 -7.76 -0.34
N LEU A 96 0.85 -7.93 -0.79
CA LEU A 96 0.26 -7.13 -1.85
C LEU A 96 -1.13 -6.67 -1.39
N PRO A 97 -1.31 -5.39 -1.12
CA PRO A 97 -2.64 -4.82 -0.87
C PRO A 97 -3.54 -4.99 -2.11
N ALA A 98 -4.84 -5.12 -1.89
CA ALA A 98 -5.84 -5.10 -2.96
C ALA A 98 -5.69 -3.84 -3.80
N VAL A 99 -6.02 -3.92 -5.10
CA VAL A 99 -5.80 -2.82 -6.06
C VAL A 99 -6.48 -1.51 -5.65
N ALA A 100 -7.59 -1.58 -4.93
CA ALA A 100 -8.34 -0.42 -4.46
C ALA A 100 -7.78 0.19 -3.17
N GLU A 101 -6.88 -0.50 -2.46
CA GLU A 101 -6.43 -0.15 -1.12
C GLU A 101 -4.94 0.23 -1.12
N GLN A 102 -4.60 1.31 -0.43
CA GLN A 102 -3.20 1.72 -0.25
C GLN A 102 -2.55 1.08 0.98
N VAL A 103 -3.37 0.54 1.88
CA VAL A 103 -3.00 -0.13 3.13
C VAL A 103 -3.86 -1.37 3.32
N SER A 104 -3.35 -2.38 4.02
CA SER A 104 -3.95 -3.72 4.13
C SER A 104 -4.28 -4.06 5.58
N GLY A 105 -5.35 -4.83 5.78
CA GLY A 105 -5.70 -5.51 7.03
C GLY A 105 -4.85 -6.75 7.31
N ASP A 106 -4.19 -7.28 6.30
CA ASP A 106 -3.28 -8.41 6.43
C ASP A 106 -1.96 -8.02 7.11
N PHE A 107 -1.35 -8.97 7.79
CA PHE A 107 0.00 -8.83 8.29
C PHE A 107 0.73 -10.17 8.37
N TYR A 108 2.06 -10.11 8.35
CA TYR A 108 2.91 -11.24 8.71
C TYR A 108 3.96 -10.82 9.74
N LEU A 109 4.49 -11.81 10.43
CA LEU A 109 5.62 -11.66 11.35
C LEU A 109 6.54 -12.88 11.24
N GLY A 110 7.84 -12.63 11.15
CA GLY A 110 8.90 -13.58 11.46
C GLY A 110 9.71 -13.01 12.63
N ALA A 111 9.69 -13.64 13.79
CA ALA A 111 10.34 -13.14 14.98
C ALA A 111 11.17 -14.22 15.67
N GLU A 112 12.13 -13.76 16.48
CA GLU A 112 12.91 -14.61 17.36
C GLU A 112 12.08 -15.01 18.59
N GLY A 113 12.09 -16.30 18.90
CA GLY A 113 11.55 -16.88 20.12
C GLY A 113 12.63 -17.38 21.06
N PRO A 114 12.26 -17.99 22.20
CA PRO A 114 13.21 -18.59 23.12
C PRO A 114 14.08 -19.67 22.45
N GLN A 115 15.33 -19.81 22.89
CA GLN A 115 16.24 -20.90 22.45
C GLN A 115 16.38 -20.98 20.93
N ASP A 116 16.60 -19.83 20.27
CA ASP A 116 16.73 -19.69 18.82
C ASP A 116 15.49 -20.16 18.02
N SER A 117 14.36 -20.44 18.69
CA SER A 117 13.13 -20.73 17.99
C SER A 117 12.68 -19.57 17.11
N THR A 118 11.91 -19.86 16.10
CA THR A 118 11.35 -18.85 15.21
C THR A 118 9.83 -18.87 15.29
N VAL A 119 9.24 -17.71 15.55
CA VAL A 119 7.81 -17.48 15.54
C VAL A 119 7.39 -16.92 14.19
N LEU A 120 6.47 -17.58 13.53
CA LEU A 120 5.87 -17.19 12.24
C LEU A 120 4.39 -16.95 12.45
N VAL A 121 3.90 -15.79 12.06
CA VAL A 121 2.47 -15.44 12.15
C VAL A 121 2.02 -14.84 10.83
N VAL A 122 0.85 -15.24 10.38
CA VAL A 122 0.05 -14.51 9.38
C VAL A 122 -1.31 -14.25 9.99
N GLY A 123 -1.84 -13.06 9.78
CA GLY A 123 -3.17 -12.71 10.26
C GLY A 123 -3.84 -11.71 9.33
N ASP A 124 -5.16 -11.66 9.47
CA ASP A 124 -6.03 -10.79 8.70
C ASP A 124 -7.07 -10.15 9.63
N VAL A 125 -7.29 -8.86 9.45
CA VAL A 125 -8.24 -8.03 10.19
C VAL A 125 -9.51 -7.85 9.39
N VAL A 126 -10.64 -8.20 9.94
CA VAL A 126 -11.94 -7.96 9.31
C VAL A 126 -12.10 -6.48 8.96
N GLY A 127 -12.49 -6.21 7.69
CA GLY A 127 -12.66 -4.86 7.17
C GLY A 127 -11.46 -4.42 6.34
N HIS A 128 -11.44 -3.14 5.94
CA HIS A 128 -10.45 -2.61 5.01
C HIS A 128 -10.04 -1.18 5.36
N GLY A 129 -9.00 -0.70 4.70
CA GLY A 129 -8.52 0.66 4.85
C GLY A 129 -7.72 0.90 6.12
N LEU A 130 -7.57 2.18 6.50
CA LEU A 130 -6.65 2.62 7.54
C LEU A 130 -6.96 2.02 8.94
N ASN A 131 -8.23 1.80 9.28
CA ASN A 131 -8.59 1.23 10.57
C ASN A 131 -8.15 -0.24 10.68
N ALA A 132 -8.38 -1.04 9.63
CA ALA A 132 -7.91 -2.42 9.56
C ALA A 132 -6.37 -2.47 9.61
N ALA A 133 -5.68 -1.66 8.84
CA ALA A 133 -4.22 -1.59 8.84
C ALA A 133 -3.61 -1.19 10.19
N ARG A 134 -4.22 -0.24 10.90
CA ARG A 134 -3.79 0.14 12.27
C ARG A 134 -3.98 -1.01 13.26
N ARG A 135 -5.05 -1.79 13.12
CA ARG A 135 -5.32 -2.96 13.97
C ARG A 135 -4.35 -4.10 13.64
N ALA A 136 -4.07 -4.34 12.36
CA ALA A 136 -3.06 -5.28 11.89
C ALA A 136 -1.66 -4.96 12.44
N ALA A 137 -1.24 -3.70 12.34
CA ALA A 137 0.03 -3.24 12.90
C ALA A 137 0.10 -3.41 14.42
N PHE A 138 -1.01 -3.18 15.13
CA PHE A 138 -1.07 -3.42 16.57
C PHE A 138 -0.99 -4.92 16.91
N ALA A 139 -1.76 -5.78 16.24
CA ALA A 139 -1.71 -7.22 16.43
C ALA A 139 -0.29 -7.76 16.17
N ARG A 140 0.33 -7.35 15.06
CA ARG A 140 1.72 -7.67 14.72
C ARG A 140 2.69 -7.25 15.84
N THR A 141 2.52 -6.04 16.38
CA THR A 141 3.35 -5.54 17.49
C THR A 141 3.16 -6.35 18.77
N ALA A 142 1.94 -6.76 19.08
CA ALA A 142 1.64 -7.63 20.22
C ALA A 142 2.34 -8.99 20.10
N PHE A 143 2.30 -9.61 18.91
CA PHE A 143 3.06 -10.84 18.64
C PHE A 143 4.57 -10.61 18.74
N ALA A 144 5.10 -9.57 18.13
CA ALA A 144 6.54 -9.26 18.18
C ALA A 144 7.05 -9.03 19.60
N ALA A 145 6.27 -8.34 20.43
CA ALA A 145 6.60 -8.09 21.84
C ALA A 145 6.59 -9.35 22.70
N THR A 146 5.77 -10.34 22.35
CA THR A 146 5.59 -11.58 23.13
C THR A 146 6.40 -12.76 22.60
N ALA A 147 6.81 -12.75 21.33
CA ALA A 147 7.61 -13.80 20.70
C ALA A 147 8.87 -14.19 21.49
N PRO A 148 9.68 -13.27 22.07
CA PRO A 148 10.88 -13.66 22.82
C PRO A 148 10.60 -14.46 24.09
N PHE A 149 9.34 -14.52 24.55
CA PHE A 149 8.97 -15.14 25.84
C PHE A 149 8.26 -16.49 25.70
N SER A 150 7.92 -16.92 24.50
CA SER A 150 7.24 -18.21 24.28
C SER A 150 7.45 -18.73 22.87
N ASP A 151 7.57 -20.06 22.76
CA ASP A 151 7.50 -20.85 21.54
C ASP A 151 6.19 -21.65 21.43
N ASP A 152 5.26 -21.44 22.37
CA ASP A 152 3.94 -22.03 22.39
C ASP A 152 2.97 -21.18 21.55
N PRO A 153 2.48 -21.66 20.40
CA PRO A 153 1.61 -20.89 19.52
C PRO A 153 0.26 -20.54 20.16
N CYS A 154 -0.28 -21.41 21.02
CA CYS A 154 -1.53 -21.11 21.74
C CYS A 154 -1.36 -19.96 22.73
N ARG A 155 -0.23 -19.92 23.43
CA ARG A 155 0.10 -18.85 24.36
C ARG A 155 0.31 -17.51 23.65
N LEU A 156 1.04 -17.51 22.53
CA LEU A 156 1.25 -16.30 21.72
C LEU A 156 -0.06 -15.74 21.20
N LEU A 157 -0.94 -16.57 20.65
CA LEU A 157 -2.28 -16.18 20.20
C LEU A 157 -3.13 -15.64 21.38
N SER A 158 -3.07 -16.29 22.55
CA SER A 158 -3.82 -15.83 23.74
C SER A 158 -3.33 -14.48 24.26
N TRP A 159 -2.04 -14.22 24.26
CA TRP A 159 -1.48 -12.93 24.67
C TRP A 159 -1.85 -11.82 23.68
N ALA A 160 -1.79 -12.09 22.37
CA ALA A 160 -2.23 -11.14 21.36
C ALA A 160 -3.73 -10.83 21.48
N ASN A 161 -4.56 -11.85 21.78
CA ASN A 161 -5.98 -11.69 22.06
C ASN A 161 -6.23 -10.76 23.25
N THR A 162 -5.54 -11.02 24.37
CA THR A 162 -5.65 -10.19 25.58
C THR A 162 -5.29 -8.74 25.27
N ALA A 163 -4.17 -8.48 24.54
CA ALA A 163 -3.76 -7.14 24.18
C ALA A 163 -4.80 -6.43 23.28
N LEU A 164 -5.42 -7.16 22.33
CA LEU A 164 -6.47 -6.61 21.47
C LEU A 164 -7.72 -6.25 22.27
N ILE A 165 -8.16 -7.12 23.19
CA ILE A 165 -9.34 -6.87 24.04
C ILE A 165 -9.08 -5.72 25.02
N GLU A 166 -7.92 -5.66 25.66
CA GLU A 166 -7.55 -4.56 26.57
C GLU A 166 -7.53 -3.21 25.87
N ARG A 167 -7.07 -3.17 24.60
CA ARG A 167 -7.01 -1.92 23.82
C ARG A 167 -8.35 -1.42 23.35
N ALA A 168 -9.21 -2.30 22.83
CA ALA A 168 -10.42 -1.93 22.08
C ALA A 168 -11.72 -2.48 22.70
N GLY A 169 -11.64 -3.30 23.75
CA GLY A 169 -12.76 -4.10 24.22
C GLY A 169 -13.12 -5.24 23.25
N ILE A 170 -14.17 -5.96 23.58
CA ILE A 170 -14.76 -6.97 22.69
C ILE A 170 -15.53 -6.22 21.61
N THR A 171 -15.14 -6.39 20.35
CA THR A 171 -15.74 -5.68 19.20
C THR A 171 -16.03 -6.64 18.05
N SER A 172 -16.82 -6.18 17.07
CA SER A 172 -17.02 -6.89 15.80
C SER A 172 -15.79 -6.81 14.86
N GLU A 173 -14.81 -6.01 15.21
CA GLU A 173 -13.55 -5.89 14.45
C GLU A 173 -12.55 -6.92 14.97
N PHE A 174 -12.68 -8.14 14.57
CA PHE A 174 -11.83 -9.24 14.99
C PHE A 174 -10.61 -9.44 14.06
N VAL A 175 -9.67 -10.25 14.53
CA VAL A 175 -8.45 -10.59 13.78
C VAL A 175 -8.36 -12.11 13.69
N THR A 176 -8.23 -12.65 12.49
CA THR A 176 -7.83 -14.04 12.31
C THR A 176 -6.30 -14.16 12.34
N ALA A 177 -5.75 -15.20 12.93
CA ALA A 177 -4.30 -15.41 12.95
C ALA A 177 -3.92 -16.89 12.97
N GLY A 178 -2.93 -17.26 12.15
CA GLY A 178 -2.23 -18.53 12.21
C GLY A 178 -0.83 -18.33 12.79
N CYS A 179 -0.48 -19.12 13.80
CA CYS A 179 0.84 -19.08 14.42
C CYS A 179 1.54 -20.43 14.26
N VAL A 180 2.76 -20.40 13.72
CA VAL A 180 3.65 -21.57 13.60
C VAL A 180 4.96 -21.22 14.29
N THR A 181 5.47 -22.10 15.14
CA THR A 181 6.79 -21.97 15.76
C THR A 181 7.70 -23.11 15.31
N TYR A 182 8.97 -22.79 15.06
CA TYR A 182 10.00 -23.76 14.71
C TYR A 182 11.10 -23.77 15.76
N LEU A 183 11.35 -24.96 16.33
CA LEU A 183 12.40 -25.22 17.30
C LEU A 183 13.54 -25.94 16.57
N PRO A 184 14.67 -25.27 16.29
CA PRO A 184 15.71 -25.82 15.42
C PRO A 184 16.41 -27.06 16.03
N ASP A 185 16.70 -27.05 17.34
CA ASP A 185 17.40 -28.15 18.01
C ASP A 185 16.59 -29.46 18.01
N GLU A 186 15.25 -29.32 18.11
CA GLU A 186 14.34 -30.47 18.12
C GLU A 186 13.84 -30.82 16.72
N ARG A 187 14.08 -29.95 15.73
CA ARG A 187 13.43 -29.96 14.42
C ARG A 187 11.91 -30.06 14.54
N LEU A 188 11.35 -29.34 15.50
CA LEU A 188 9.94 -29.42 15.83
C LEU A 188 9.19 -28.20 15.31
N LEU A 189 8.12 -28.43 14.57
CA LEU A 189 7.11 -27.45 14.24
C LEU A 189 5.94 -27.60 15.21
N ARG A 190 5.43 -26.47 15.73
CA ARG A 190 4.22 -26.38 16.53
C ARG A 190 3.31 -25.34 15.88
N TRP A 191 2.00 -25.56 15.92
CA TRP A 191 1.08 -24.61 15.31
C TRP A 191 -0.29 -24.59 15.99
N ALA A 192 -0.95 -23.43 15.89
CA ALA A 192 -2.33 -23.21 16.30
C ALA A 192 -2.96 -22.10 15.43
N TYR A 193 -4.28 -22.08 15.38
CA TYR A 193 -5.04 -21.15 14.57
C TYR A 193 -6.16 -20.51 15.39
N ALA A 194 -6.34 -19.21 15.22
CA ALA A 194 -7.43 -18.41 15.76
C ALA A 194 -8.32 -17.93 14.59
N GLY A 195 -9.19 -18.80 14.08
CA GLY A 195 -10.11 -18.52 12.97
C GLY A 195 -9.44 -18.34 11.60
N HIS A 196 -8.15 -18.65 11.45
CA HIS A 196 -7.35 -18.37 10.26
C HIS A 196 -7.22 -19.59 9.35
N PRO A 197 -7.00 -19.41 8.02
CA PRO A 197 -6.67 -20.53 7.14
C PRO A 197 -5.48 -21.36 7.65
N ARG A 198 -5.57 -22.67 7.45
CA ARG A 198 -4.49 -23.58 7.87
C ARG A 198 -3.27 -23.41 6.99
N ALA A 199 -2.09 -23.37 7.62
CA ALA A 199 -0.83 -23.43 6.90
C ALA A 199 -0.71 -24.71 6.07
N LEU A 200 0.10 -24.68 5.03
CA LEU A 200 0.32 -25.81 4.12
C LEU A 200 1.79 -26.26 4.19
N TRP A 201 2.00 -27.56 4.01
CA TRP A 201 3.32 -28.08 3.67
C TRP A 201 3.69 -27.63 2.25
N LEU A 202 4.87 -27.05 2.05
CA LEU A 202 5.35 -26.62 0.74
C LEU A 202 5.56 -27.78 -0.24
N ASP A 203 5.86 -28.96 0.26
CA ASP A 203 6.22 -30.12 -0.55
C ASP A 203 5.02 -30.73 -1.28
N ASN A 204 3.84 -30.68 -0.69
CA ASN A 204 2.67 -31.37 -1.19
C ASN A 204 1.36 -30.57 -1.12
N GLY A 205 1.40 -29.37 -0.53
CA GLY A 205 0.23 -28.50 -0.34
C GLY A 205 -0.83 -29.09 0.61
N GLN A 206 -0.46 -30.06 1.44
CA GLN A 206 -1.35 -30.57 2.49
C GLN A 206 -1.41 -29.58 3.65
N GLU A 207 -2.59 -29.51 4.32
CA GLU A 207 -2.80 -28.64 5.46
C GLU A 207 -2.07 -29.16 6.72
N LEU A 208 -1.51 -28.24 7.50
CA LEU A 208 -1.09 -28.48 8.86
C LEU A 208 -2.34 -28.48 9.75
N VAL A 209 -2.91 -29.65 9.96
CA VAL A 209 -4.18 -29.80 10.69
C VAL A 209 -3.97 -29.63 12.18
N ALA A 210 -4.81 -28.82 12.83
CA ALA A 210 -4.97 -28.78 14.29
C ALA A 210 -6.37 -29.33 14.68
N PRO A 211 -6.54 -29.88 15.88
CA PRO A 211 -7.82 -30.44 16.33
C PRO A 211 -8.96 -29.42 16.32
N THR A 212 -8.68 -28.17 16.68
CA THR A 212 -9.59 -27.02 16.54
C THR A 212 -8.95 -25.90 15.80
N GLN A 213 -9.75 -25.03 15.19
CA GLN A 213 -9.26 -23.77 14.59
C GLN A 213 -9.38 -22.58 15.53
N GLY A 214 -9.95 -22.77 16.72
CA GLY A 214 -10.19 -21.70 17.66
C GLY A 214 -11.08 -20.57 17.11
N THR A 215 -11.36 -19.59 17.94
CA THR A 215 -12.11 -18.38 17.60
C THR A 215 -11.13 -17.27 17.22
N ALA A 216 -11.52 -16.37 16.31
CA ALA A 216 -10.72 -15.21 15.97
C ALA A 216 -10.42 -14.32 17.19
N LEU A 217 -9.29 -13.63 17.16
CA LEU A 217 -8.83 -12.73 18.23
C LEU A 217 -9.74 -11.50 18.34
N GLY A 218 -10.00 -11.05 19.57
CA GLY A 218 -10.81 -9.86 19.85
C GLY A 218 -12.31 -10.14 20.01
N ILE A 219 -12.79 -11.37 19.72
CA ILE A 219 -14.21 -11.75 19.89
C ILE A 219 -14.55 -12.05 21.34
N GLY A 220 -13.64 -12.66 22.07
CA GLY A 220 -13.84 -13.04 23.46
C GLY A 220 -12.58 -13.52 24.15
N PRO A 221 -12.58 -13.71 25.47
CA PRO A 221 -11.39 -14.08 26.23
C PRO A 221 -10.92 -15.51 25.97
N ASP A 222 -11.85 -16.42 25.69
CA ASP A 222 -11.55 -17.83 25.42
C ASP A 222 -11.57 -18.10 23.92
N LEU A 223 -10.43 -18.51 23.40
CA LEU A 223 -10.25 -18.80 21.99
C LEU A 223 -10.50 -20.26 21.61
N GLY A 224 -10.59 -21.19 22.57
CA GLY A 224 -10.73 -22.62 22.29
C GLY A 224 -9.58 -23.21 21.49
N LEU A 225 -8.36 -22.72 21.68
CA LEU A 225 -7.19 -23.11 20.91
C LEU A 225 -6.71 -24.50 21.23
N THR A 226 -6.20 -25.20 20.22
CA THR A 226 -5.45 -26.45 20.41
C THR A 226 -4.17 -26.36 19.57
N GLU A 227 -3.07 -26.79 20.18
CA GLU A 227 -1.79 -26.96 19.52
C GLU A 227 -1.71 -28.31 18.80
N SER A 228 -1.05 -28.32 17.69
CA SER A 228 -0.48 -29.50 17.07
C SER A 228 1.01 -29.33 16.87
N SER A 229 1.72 -30.44 16.84
CA SER A 229 3.15 -30.45 16.61
C SER A 229 3.61 -31.62 15.75
N GLN A 230 4.67 -31.44 15.01
CA GLN A 230 5.29 -32.50 14.21
C GLN A 230 6.78 -32.24 14.05
N ARG A 231 7.59 -33.27 14.20
CA ARG A 231 9.00 -33.20 13.84
C ARG A 231 9.15 -33.10 12.32
N SER A 232 9.87 -32.09 11.86
CA SER A 232 10.13 -31.88 10.46
C SER A 232 11.35 -32.67 10.00
N VAL A 233 11.32 -33.15 8.77
CA VAL A 233 12.53 -33.62 8.09
C VAL A 233 13.34 -32.43 7.60
N ALA A 234 14.65 -32.61 7.40
CA ALA A 234 15.49 -31.58 6.81
C ALA A 234 14.92 -31.18 5.44
N GLY A 235 14.85 -29.89 5.19
CA GLY A 235 14.24 -29.36 3.97
C GLY A 235 12.71 -29.26 3.97
N ALA A 236 12.01 -29.66 5.03
CA ALA A 236 10.57 -29.44 5.12
C ALA A 236 10.25 -27.96 5.15
N GLY A 237 9.24 -27.56 4.40
CA GLY A 237 8.81 -26.17 4.31
C GLY A 237 7.32 -26.01 4.63
N VAL A 238 6.96 -24.83 5.13
CA VAL A 238 5.59 -24.45 5.44
C VAL A 238 5.24 -23.11 4.78
N LEU A 239 3.95 -22.96 4.43
CA LEU A 239 3.35 -21.76 3.89
C LEU A 239 2.18 -21.34 4.79
N LEU A 240 2.29 -20.15 5.37
CA LEU A 240 1.17 -19.42 5.95
C LEU A 240 0.67 -18.43 4.93
N TYR A 241 -0.63 -18.17 4.87
CA TYR A 241 -1.23 -17.30 3.89
C TYR A 241 -2.56 -16.73 4.37
N SER A 242 -2.94 -15.52 3.91
CA SER A 242 -4.27 -14.98 4.08
C SER A 242 -5.25 -15.55 3.05
N ASP A 243 -6.54 -15.40 3.30
CA ASP A 243 -7.58 -15.94 2.43
C ASP A 243 -7.58 -15.32 1.02
N GLY A 244 -7.02 -14.13 0.82
CA GLY A 244 -6.80 -13.54 -0.50
C GLY A 244 -6.04 -14.43 -1.49
N LEU A 245 -5.21 -15.37 -1.01
CA LEU A 245 -4.61 -16.40 -1.86
C LEU A 245 -5.66 -17.34 -2.44
N THR A 246 -6.54 -17.87 -1.60
CA THR A 246 -7.50 -18.91 -2.00
C THR A 246 -8.80 -18.34 -2.52
N GLU A 247 -9.16 -17.13 -2.10
CA GLU A 247 -10.38 -16.44 -2.52
C GLU A 247 -10.23 -15.62 -3.78
N ALA A 248 -9.00 -15.45 -4.30
CA ALA A 248 -8.74 -14.79 -5.56
C ALA A 248 -9.68 -15.29 -6.66
N ARG A 249 -10.34 -14.36 -7.35
CA ARG A 249 -11.41 -14.67 -8.32
C ARG A 249 -10.88 -14.62 -9.74
N GLY A 250 -11.03 -15.74 -10.45
CA GLY A 250 -10.99 -15.81 -11.92
C GLY A 250 -12.36 -15.55 -12.52
N ALA A 251 -12.54 -15.88 -13.80
CA ALA A 251 -13.81 -15.67 -14.51
C ALA A 251 -15.00 -16.37 -13.83
N ASP A 252 -14.87 -17.68 -13.53
CA ASP A 252 -15.98 -18.51 -13.06
C ASP A 252 -15.68 -19.27 -11.76
N ARG A 253 -14.50 -19.10 -11.17
CA ARG A 253 -14.09 -19.87 -9.99
C ARG A 253 -13.10 -19.10 -9.13
N ARG A 254 -12.92 -19.57 -7.88
CA ARG A 254 -11.84 -19.16 -6.99
C ARG A 254 -10.57 -19.95 -7.27
N PHE A 255 -9.41 -19.36 -6.94
CA PHE A 255 -8.12 -20.05 -7.04
C PHE A 255 -8.08 -21.31 -6.16
N GLY A 256 -8.46 -21.16 -4.92
CA GLY A 256 -8.64 -22.25 -3.95
C GLY A 256 -7.34 -23.01 -3.64
N ILE A 257 -7.42 -23.93 -2.71
CA ILE A 257 -6.29 -24.83 -2.35
C ILE A 257 -5.85 -25.68 -3.57
N GLY A 258 -6.77 -26.02 -4.46
CA GLY A 258 -6.45 -26.71 -5.72
C GLY A 258 -5.49 -25.92 -6.61
N GLY A 259 -5.69 -24.61 -6.70
CA GLY A 259 -4.78 -23.71 -7.42
C GLY A 259 -3.40 -23.63 -6.78
N VAL A 260 -3.36 -23.55 -5.45
CA VAL A 260 -2.10 -23.56 -4.68
C VAL A 260 -1.33 -24.86 -4.92
N ARG A 261 -1.98 -26.02 -4.80
CA ARG A 261 -1.38 -27.33 -5.06
C ARG A 261 -0.89 -27.47 -6.50
N ALA A 262 -1.65 -27.00 -7.46
CA ALA A 262 -1.24 -27.01 -8.87
C ALA A 262 -0.04 -26.09 -9.12
N ALA A 263 0.03 -24.95 -8.45
CA ALA A 263 1.15 -24.03 -8.58
C ALA A 263 2.46 -24.59 -7.97
N LEU A 264 2.38 -25.26 -6.82
CA LEU A 264 3.53 -25.86 -6.12
C LEU A 264 3.89 -27.27 -6.64
N GLY A 265 2.92 -28.02 -7.16
CA GLY A 265 3.06 -29.45 -7.48
C GLY A 265 4.04 -29.79 -8.63
N GLY A 266 4.53 -28.79 -9.37
CA GLY A 266 5.60 -28.94 -10.37
C GLY A 266 6.99 -28.69 -9.83
N LEU A 267 7.12 -28.35 -8.55
CA LEU A 267 8.40 -27.98 -7.91
C LEU A 267 8.90 -29.11 -7.04
N SER A 268 10.18 -29.46 -7.22
CA SER A 268 10.85 -30.39 -6.31
C SER A 268 11.54 -29.57 -5.22
N TRP A 269 10.97 -29.53 -4.03
CA TRP A 269 11.55 -28.85 -2.86
C TRP A 269 11.86 -27.36 -3.09
N PRO A 270 10.84 -26.52 -3.41
CA PRO A 270 11.09 -25.11 -3.73
C PRO A 270 11.65 -24.36 -2.53
N SER A 271 12.58 -23.44 -2.77
CA SER A 271 12.94 -22.46 -1.75
C SER A 271 11.71 -21.61 -1.38
N PRO A 272 11.65 -21.03 -0.17
CA PRO A 272 10.57 -20.12 0.19
C PRO A 272 10.37 -18.97 -0.81
N ALA A 273 11.47 -18.42 -1.31
CA ALA A 273 11.43 -17.34 -2.31
C ALA A 273 10.81 -17.78 -3.63
N GLU A 274 11.16 -18.97 -4.13
CA GLU A 274 10.57 -19.54 -5.36
C GLU A 274 9.08 -19.84 -5.16
N ALA A 275 8.70 -20.46 -4.03
CA ALA A 275 7.29 -20.76 -3.74
C ALA A 275 6.44 -19.49 -3.68
N VAL A 276 6.90 -18.47 -2.97
CA VAL A 276 6.22 -17.19 -2.86
C VAL A 276 6.12 -16.48 -4.22
N ALA A 277 7.20 -16.45 -5.00
CA ALA A 277 7.22 -15.81 -6.32
C ALA A 277 6.25 -16.48 -7.30
N ILE A 278 6.23 -17.82 -7.33
CA ILE A 278 5.34 -18.60 -8.19
C ILE A 278 3.88 -18.42 -7.79
N LEU A 279 3.56 -18.53 -6.49
CA LEU A 279 2.19 -18.34 -6.02
C LEU A 279 1.67 -16.94 -6.34
N ARG A 280 2.49 -15.91 -6.11
CA ARG A 280 2.16 -14.53 -6.46
C ARG A 280 1.87 -14.36 -7.95
N ALA A 281 2.73 -14.91 -8.82
CA ALA A 281 2.55 -14.84 -10.26
C ALA A 281 1.27 -15.59 -10.70
N ARG A 282 1.07 -16.81 -10.21
CA ARG A 282 -0.09 -17.63 -10.57
C ARG A 282 -1.41 -17.04 -10.12
N VAL A 283 -1.46 -16.44 -8.92
CA VAL A 283 -2.68 -15.78 -8.42
C VAL A 283 -2.96 -14.51 -9.21
N ALA A 284 -1.92 -13.71 -9.52
CA ALA A 284 -2.08 -12.51 -10.33
C ALA A 284 -2.60 -12.83 -11.75
N ASP A 285 -2.02 -13.84 -12.40
CA ASP A 285 -2.48 -14.32 -13.72
C ASP A 285 -3.93 -14.81 -13.65
N PHE A 286 -4.28 -15.57 -12.62
CA PHE A 286 -5.62 -16.12 -12.41
C PHE A 286 -6.66 -15.03 -12.18
N ALA A 287 -6.32 -13.97 -11.45
CA ALA A 287 -7.17 -12.82 -11.16
C ALA A 287 -7.10 -11.71 -12.23
N TYR A 288 -6.49 -11.98 -13.40
CA TYR A 288 -6.31 -10.99 -14.48
C TYR A 288 -5.64 -9.69 -13.99
N GLY A 289 -4.75 -9.80 -13.02
CA GLY A 289 -4.03 -8.66 -12.42
C GLY A 289 -4.83 -7.81 -11.42
N ALA A 290 -6.11 -8.14 -11.17
CA ALA A 290 -6.97 -7.40 -10.25
C ALA A 290 -7.30 -8.24 -9.00
N LEU A 291 -6.43 -8.19 -7.99
CA LEU A 291 -6.73 -8.77 -6.69
C LEU A 291 -7.85 -7.95 -6.03
N THR A 292 -8.90 -8.66 -5.60
CA THR A 292 -10.05 -8.06 -4.89
C THR A 292 -9.87 -8.04 -3.39
N ASP A 293 -8.87 -8.76 -2.89
CA ASP A 293 -8.50 -8.85 -1.49
C ASP A 293 -6.99 -8.80 -1.33
N ASP A 294 -6.55 -8.49 -0.11
CA ASP A 294 -5.14 -8.42 0.25
C ASP A 294 -4.50 -9.81 0.14
N LEU A 295 -3.25 -9.87 -0.33
CA LEU A 295 -2.50 -11.11 -0.43
C LEU A 295 -1.29 -11.07 0.50
N CYS A 296 -1.31 -11.92 1.51
CA CYS A 296 -0.20 -12.12 2.42
C CYS A 296 0.28 -13.57 2.36
N LEU A 297 1.57 -13.77 2.07
CA LEU A 297 2.23 -15.06 2.01
C LEU A 297 3.47 -15.02 2.90
N LEU A 298 3.66 -16.04 3.74
CA LEU A 298 4.86 -16.24 4.52
C LEU A 298 5.29 -17.70 4.41
N ALA A 299 6.41 -17.94 3.76
CA ALA A 299 6.98 -19.26 3.58
C ALA A 299 8.27 -19.41 4.40
N ALA A 300 8.44 -20.59 4.99
CA ALA A 300 9.62 -20.97 5.74
C ALA A 300 10.07 -22.37 5.33
N ARG A 301 11.39 -22.63 5.34
CA ARG A 301 11.97 -23.93 5.06
C ARG A 301 13.17 -24.20 5.96
N SER A 302 13.21 -25.36 6.59
CA SER A 302 14.36 -25.80 7.37
C SER A 302 15.55 -26.14 6.46
N ARG A 303 16.73 -25.71 6.85
CA ARG A 303 18.00 -26.02 6.17
C ARG A 303 18.48 -27.42 6.48
#